data_3a7086867b25a3ab1d41790d360f8770
#
_entry.id   3a7086867b25a3ab1d41790d360f8770
#
_cell.length_a   1.000
_cell.length_b   1.000
_cell.length_c   1.000
_cell.angle_alpha   90.00
_cell.angle_beta   90.00
_cell.angle_gamma   90.00
#
_symmetry.space_group_name_H-M   'P 1'
#
loop_
_entity.id
_entity.type
_entity.pdbx_description
1 polymer ?
#
loop_
_entity_poly.entity_id
_entity_poly.type
_entity_poly.pdbx_seq_one_letter_code
_entity_poly.pdbx_strand_id
1 'polypeptide(L)'
;MTRRGQSPCVTEDMPKAKKKKKRVSVPKKKGRKPFYMLPDWLYWVVTVALLVVISTGAYYLFLRPYFYRWRPCQGTKEYGVCLPSGFLCYGIDVSHHQGNIDWKRVAQSSAANGLPIRFVMMKATEGSTFTDSSYETNIREARKAGFVCGTYHFYDPWTSPDKQAQHFINTAHVEKGDMAPIVDVERSGRSSGDLQRELLVFLKALEKHYGVKPIIYASAKFRKRHLNNTAFDGYPFWVAHYYVVRPETSKPWVMWQFTDHSSVEGINGYTDFNVFRGSEADFNSLRIK
;
A
#
# COMPACT_ATOMS: atom_id res chain seq x y z
N MET A 1 -92.26 -21.43 32.52
CA MET A 1 -93.08 -22.63 32.67
C MET A 1 -92.23 -23.75 33.09
N THR A 2 -92.38 -24.10 34.31
CA THR A 2 -92.59 -25.44 34.94
C THR A 2 -91.38 -26.33 34.93
N ARG A 3 -90.81 -26.45 36.08
CA ARG A 3 -91.06 -27.31 37.24
C ARG A 3 -90.56 -28.73 37.14
N ARG A 4 -89.73 -29.02 38.12
CA ARG A 4 -89.72 -30.14 39.08
C ARG A 4 -88.96 -31.36 38.66
N GLY A 5 -88.27 -32.09 39.49
CA GLY A 5 -88.24 -32.15 40.96
C GLY A 5 -87.31 -33.31 41.38
N GLN A 6 -86.79 -33.14 42.56
CA GLN A 6 -86.59 -34.06 43.66
C GLN A 6 -85.89 -35.41 43.42
N SER A 7 -84.69 -35.62 43.99
CA SER A 7 -84.33 -36.25 45.28
C SER A 7 -84.67 -37.74 45.47
N PRO A 8 -84.06 -38.43 46.41
CA PRO A 8 -82.64 -38.79 46.69
C PRO A 8 -82.57 -40.32 47.01
N CYS A 9 -81.37 -40.88 47.12
CA CYS A 9 -81.08 -42.05 47.97
C CYS A 9 -79.55 -42.23 48.04
N VAL A 10 -79.00 -42.03 49.14
CA VAL A 10 -78.69 -42.83 50.34
C VAL A 10 -77.61 -43.93 50.01
N THR A 11 -76.49 -43.70 50.55
CA THR A 11 -75.45 -44.51 51.22
C THR A 11 -74.92 -45.77 50.58
N GLU A 12 -73.64 -45.87 50.52
CA GLU A 12 -72.88 -46.80 51.35
C GLU A 12 -71.41 -46.57 51.28
N ASP A 13 -70.78 -46.43 52.42
CA ASP A 13 -69.34 -46.32 52.60
C ASP A 13 -68.64 -47.65 52.33
N MET A 14 -67.58 -47.60 51.46
CA MET A 14 -66.56 -48.65 51.49
C MET A 14 -65.14 -48.06 51.46
N PRO A 15 -64.20 -48.60 52.21
CA PRO A 15 -62.92 -47.97 52.48
C PRO A 15 -61.96 -48.00 51.25
N LYS A 16 -61.45 -46.84 50.84
CA LYS A 16 -60.48 -46.72 49.77
C LYS A 16 -59.12 -47.21 50.24
N ALA A 17 -58.69 -48.31 49.66
CA ALA A 17 -57.29 -48.78 49.76
C ALA A 17 -56.32 -47.82 49.18
N LYS A 18 -55.42 -47.26 49.97
CA LYS A 18 -54.31 -46.38 49.53
C LYS A 18 -53.23 -47.22 48.74
N LYS A 19 -53.32 -47.18 47.44
CA LYS A 19 -52.20 -47.65 46.55
C LYS A 19 -51.05 -46.67 46.68
N LYS A 20 -49.94 -47.09 47.35
CA LYS A 20 -48.63 -46.44 47.31
C LYS A 20 -48.08 -46.46 45.90
N LYS A 21 -48.11 -45.32 45.20
CA LYS A 21 -47.37 -45.14 43.93
C LYS A 21 -45.87 -45.19 44.24
N LYS A 22 -45.21 -46.27 43.82
CA LYS A 22 -43.74 -46.29 43.75
C LYS A 22 -43.27 -45.20 42.78
N ARG A 23 -42.59 -44.18 43.30
CA ARG A 23 -41.86 -43.22 42.45
C ARG A 23 -40.73 -43.98 41.78
N VAL A 24 -40.86 -44.18 40.47
CA VAL A 24 -39.74 -44.63 39.62
C VAL A 24 -38.77 -43.45 39.54
N SER A 25 -37.59 -43.59 40.13
CA SER A 25 -36.51 -42.62 40.02
C SER A 25 -35.94 -42.70 38.60
N VAL A 26 -36.20 -41.71 37.77
CA VAL A 26 -35.56 -41.57 36.47
C VAL A 26 -34.06 -41.31 36.71
N PRO A 27 -33.17 -42.13 36.18
CA PRO A 27 -31.73 -41.90 36.35
C PRO A 27 -31.40 -40.54 35.69
N LYS A 28 -30.83 -39.60 36.44
CA LYS A 28 -30.26 -38.37 35.92
C LYS A 28 -29.16 -38.77 34.93
N LYS A 29 -29.39 -38.53 33.62
CA LYS A 29 -28.34 -38.58 32.60
C LYS A 29 -27.19 -37.71 33.09
N LYS A 30 -26.05 -38.33 33.46
CA LYS A 30 -24.78 -37.60 33.63
C LYS A 30 -24.49 -36.95 32.32
N GLY A 31 -24.65 -35.60 32.27
CA GLY A 31 -24.22 -34.82 31.12
C GLY A 31 -22.78 -35.16 30.84
N ARG A 32 -22.48 -35.67 29.64
CA ARG A 32 -21.11 -35.78 29.15
C ARG A 32 -20.55 -34.36 29.14
N LYS A 33 -19.55 -34.09 29.99
CA LYS A 33 -18.79 -32.83 29.91
C LYS A 33 -18.21 -32.81 28.50
N PRO A 34 -18.36 -31.69 27.74
CA PRO A 34 -17.74 -31.58 26.45
C PRO A 34 -16.22 -31.72 26.63
N PHE A 35 -15.60 -32.56 25.80
CA PHE A 35 -14.23 -33.05 25.91
C PHE A 35 -13.12 -31.95 25.80
N TYR A 36 -13.49 -30.68 25.62
CA TYR A 36 -12.57 -29.57 25.41
C TYR A 36 -13.00 -28.28 26.16
N MET A 37 -13.22 -28.35 27.45
CA MET A 37 -13.26 -27.14 28.24
C MET A 37 -11.83 -26.81 28.68
N LEU A 38 -11.19 -25.89 27.97
CA LEU A 38 -9.96 -25.24 28.45
C LEU A 38 -10.26 -24.59 29.81
N PRO A 39 -9.28 -24.52 30.73
CA PRO A 39 -9.46 -23.81 31.99
C PRO A 39 -9.87 -22.35 31.75
N ASP A 40 -10.77 -21.83 32.59
CA ASP A 40 -11.34 -20.48 32.44
C ASP A 40 -10.25 -19.38 32.29
N TRP A 41 -9.14 -19.52 33.01
CA TRP A 41 -8.04 -18.60 32.88
C TRP A 41 -7.42 -18.56 31.46
N LEU A 42 -7.43 -19.70 30.74
CA LEU A 42 -6.91 -19.79 29.38
C LEU A 42 -7.82 -19.08 28.38
N TYR A 43 -9.14 -19.13 28.57
CA TYR A 43 -10.07 -18.32 27.76
C TYR A 43 -9.79 -16.82 27.92
N TRP A 44 -9.54 -16.37 29.16
CA TRP A 44 -9.18 -14.96 29.41
C TRP A 44 -7.85 -14.61 28.75
N VAL A 45 -6.82 -15.45 28.84
CA VAL A 45 -5.53 -15.22 28.18
C VAL A 45 -5.69 -15.12 26.67
N VAL A 46 -6.41 -16.05 26.04
CA VAL A 46 -6.67 -16.04 24.59
C VAL A 46 -7.47 -14.80 24.19
N THR A 47 -8.51 -14.43 24.96
CA THR A 47 -9.32 -13.24 24.68
C THR A 47 -8.49 -11.98 24.76
N VAL A 48 -7.69 -11.81 25.79
CA VAL A 48 -6.78 -10.66 25.94
C VAL A 48 -5.77 -10.60 24.81
N ALA A 49 -5.16 -11.75 24.45
CA ALA A 49 -4.22 -11.83 23.33
C ALA A 49 -4.88 -11.43 22.00
N LEU A 50 -6.09 -11.90 21.73
CA LEU A 50 -6.86 -11.51 20.55
C LEU A 50 -7.20 -10.01 20.55
N LEU A 51 -7.62 -9.47 21.69
CA LEU A 51 -7.90 -8.02 21.80
C LEU A 51 -6.63 -7.19 21.55
N VAL A 52 -5.48 -7.61 22.06
CA VAL A 52 -4.19 -6.95 21.79
C VAL A 52 -3.84 -7.00 20.32
N VAL A 53 -3.99 -8.15 19.66
CA VAL A 53 -3.73 -8.29 18.23
C VAL A 53 -4.66 -7.42 17.39
N ILE A 54 -5.98 -7.45 17.71
CA ILE A 54 -6.98 -6.65 17.00
C ILE A 54 -6.72 -5.16 17.22
N SER A 55 -6.47 -4.73 18.46
CA SER A 55 -6.19 -3.33 18.79
C SER A 55 -4.91 -2.83 18.12
N THR A 56 -3.86 -3.65 18.11
CA THR A 56 -2.61 -3.34 17.43
C THR A 56 -2.83 -3.23 15.91
N GLY A 57 -3.56 -4.18 15.33
CA GLY A 57 -3.95 -4.12 13.91
C GLY A 57 -4.75 -2.87 13.57
N ALA A 58 -5.78 -2.55 14.38
CA ALA A 58 -6.60 -1.35 14.22
C ALA A 58 -5.76 -0.07 14.35
N TYR A 59 -4.83 -0.02 15.30
CA TYR A 59 -3.91 1.10 15.43
C TYR A 59 -3.08 1.32 14.17
N TYR A 60 -2.43 0.29 13.65
CA TYR A 60 -1.56 0.41 12.46
C TYR A 60 -2.34 0.69 11.17
N LEU A 61 -3.55 0.11 11.01
CA LEU A 61 -4.33 0.26 9.79
C LEU A 61 -5.16 1.56 9.75
N PHE A 62 -5.71 1.99 10.89
CA PHE A 62 -6.66 3.09 10.93
C PHE A 62 -6.16 4.30 11.71
N LEU A 63 -5.59 4.10 12.91
CA LEU A 63 -5.24 5.22 13.78
C LEU A 63 -3.90 5.85 13.44
N ARG A 64 -2.89 5.07 13.08
CA ARG A 64 -1.56 5.60 12.73
C ARG A 64 -1.59 6.54 11.52
N PRO A 65 -2.25 6.19 10.39
CA PRO A 65 -2.41 7.11 9.26
C PRO A 65 -3.20 8.36 9.65
N TYR A 66 -4.25 8.19 10.44
CA TYR A 66 -5.06 9.30 10.94
C TYR A 66 -4.24 10.26 11.81
N PHE A 67 -3.54 9.77 12.83
CA PHE A 67 -2.67 10.58 13.69
C PHE A 67 -1.54 11.25 12.92
N TYR A 68 -0.99 10.61 11.90
CA TYR A 68 0.02 11.23 11.05
C TYR A 68 -0.56 12.44 10.28
N ARG A 69 -1.75 12.31 9.70
CA ARG A 69 -2.44 13.41 8.99
C ARG A 69 -2.77 14.59 9.90
N TRP A 70 -2.99 14.34 11.19
CA TRP A 70 -3.36 15.37 12.17
C TRP A 70 -2.18 15.88 12.99
N ARG A 71 -0.98 15.38 12.75
CA ARG A 71 0.22 15.97 13.38
C ARG A 71 0.39 17.41 12.92
N PRO A 72 0.77 18.32 13.85
CA PRO A 72 1.19 19.65 13.43
C PRO A 72 2.29 19.56 12.37
N CYS A 73 2.12 20.25 11.27
CA CYS A 73 3.14 20.30 10.24
C CYS A 73 4.37 21.00 10.78
N GLN A 74 5.49 20.29 10.87
CA GLN A 74 6.78 20.85 11.31
C GLN A 74 7.57 21.44 10.13
N GLY A 75 7.08 21.30 8.89
CA GLY A 75 7.62 21.84 7.67
C GLY A 75 6.69 22.88 7.03
N THR A 76 6.86 23.09 5.75
CA THR A 76 5.99 23.93 4.94
C THR A 76 4.75 23.16 4.51
N LYS A 77 3.57 23.73 4.65
CA LYS A 77 2.32 23.14 4.15
C LYS A 77 2.04 23.66 2.75
N GLU A 78 2.32 22.84 1.76
CA GLU A 78 2.08 23.12 0.35
C GLU A 78 1.43 21.92 -0.32
N TYR A 79 0.79 22.12 -1.46
CA TYR A 79 0.15 21.04 -2.23
C TYR A 79 -0.83 20.17 -1.41
N GLY A 80 -1.48 20.79 -0.41
CA GLY A 80 -2.39 20.08 0.51
C GLY A 80 -1.73 19.15 1.54
N VAL A 81 -0.41 19.06 1.54
CA VAL A 81 0.35 18.15 2.42
C VAL A 81 1.45 18.89 3.18
N CYS A 82 1.95 18.27 4.25
CA CYS A 82 3.13 18.77 4.96
C CYS A 82 4.39 18.23 4.28
N LEU A 83 5.18 19.12 3.70
CA LEU A 83 6.43 18.74 3.06
C LEU A 83 7.50 18.37 4.10
N PRO A 84 8.23 17.28 3.90
CA PRO A 84 9.34 16.92 4.76
C PRO A 84 10.43 18.01 4.77
N SER A 85 10.93 18.38 5.93
CA SER A 85 11.98 19.38 6.08
C SER A 85 13.36 18.86 5.65
N GLY A 86 14.21 19.75 5.17
CA GLY A 86 15.61 19.46 4.83
C GLY A 86 15.81 18.88 3.42
N PHE A 87 14.85 19.06 2.53
CA PHE A 87 14.96 18.74 1.11
C PHE A 87 14.79 20.01 0.26
N LEU A 88 15.53 20.10 -0.83
CA LEU A 88 15.52 21.25 -1.74
C LEU A 88 14.93 20.92 -3.11
N CYS A 89 14.66 19.66 -3.38
CA CYS A 89 14.20 19.21 -4.69
C CYS A 89 12.97 18.32 -4.52
N TYR A 90 11.85 18.77 -5.07
CA TYR A 90 10.54 18.13 -5.00
C TYR A 90 10.09 17.69 -6.39
N GLY A 91 9.28 16.65 -6.44
CA GLY A 91 8.71 16.13 -7.67
C GLY A 91 7.41 15.39 -7.44
N ILE A 92 6.78 15.02 -8.54
CA ILE A 92 5.57 14.21 -8.57
C ILE A 92 5.77 12.98 -9.44
N ASP A 93 4.94 11.98 -9.27
CA ASP A 93 4.84 10.91 -10.25
C ASP A 93 3.38 10.72 -10.69
N VAL A 94 3.22 10.36 -11.95
CA VAL A 94 1.93 10.31 -12.64
C VAL A 94 1.84 9.13 -13.61
N SER A 95 0.60 8.76 -13.93
CA SER A 95 0.25 7.77 -14.94
C SER A 95 -1.07 8.17 -15.61
N HIS A 96 -1.66 7.27 -16.39
CA HIS A 96 -3.01 7.47 -16.93
C HIS A 96 -4.09 7.66 -15.85
N HIS A 97 -3.82 7.29 -14.59
CA HIS A 97 -4.76 7.49 -13.47
C HIS A 97 -5.07 8.95 -13.17
N GLN A 98 -4.14 9.86 -13.44
CA GLN A 98 -4.34 11.31 -13.29
C GLN A 98 -5.13 11.93 -14.44
N GLY A 99 -5.45 11.16 -15.48
CA GLY A 99 -6.19 11.63 -16.65
C GLY A 99 -5.45 12.71 -17.43
N ASN A 100 -6.18 13.71 -17.91
CA ASN A 100 -5.60 14.84 -18.62
C ASN A 100 -4.98 15.85 -17.62
N ILE A 101 -3.70 16.15 -17.81
CA ILE A 101 -2.92 17.08 -16.98
C ILE A 101 -2.68 18.38 -17.74
N ASP A 102 -3.00 19.51 -17.12
CA ASP A 102 -2.62 20.84 -17.60
C ASP A 102 -1.21 21.19 -17.09
N TRP A 103 -0.20 20.77 -17.83
CA TRP A 103 1.20 20.96 -17.48
C TRP A 103 1.63 22.42 -17.36
N LYS A 104 1.01 23.32 -18.13
CA LYS A 104 1.23 24.75 -18.00
C LYS A 104 0.76 25.27 -16.65
N ARG A 105 -0.42 24.82 -16.21
CA ARG A 105 -0.97 25.20 -14.91
C ARG A 105 -0.16 24.58 -13.76
N VAL A 106 0.30 23.32 -13.91
CA VAL A 106 1.23 22.69 -12.95
C VAL A 106 2.50 23.53 -12.79
N ALA A 107 3.13 23.96 -13.88
CA ALA A 107 4.34 24.77 -13.83
C ALA A 107 4.10 26.14 -13.20
N GLN A 108 3.00 26.81 -13.55
CA GLN A 108 2.65 28.14 -13.03
C GLN A 108 2.38 28.09 -11.52
N SER A 109 1.57 27.15 -11.05
CA SER A 109 1.27 27.00 -9.63
C SER A 109 2.50 26.56 -8.84
N SER A 110 3.31 25.67 -9.41
CA SER A 110 4.57 25.23 -8.81
C SER A 110 5.57 26.38 -8.63
N ALA A 111 5.69 27.27 -9.62
CA ALA A 111 6.57 28.44 -9.52
C ALA A 111 6.08 29.48 -8.52
N ALA A 112 4.77 29.56 -8.26
CA ALA A 112 4.18 30.46 -7.29
C ALA A 112 4.40 30.02 -5.84
N ASN A 113 4.64 28.73 -5.62
CA ASN A 113 4.93 28.17 -4.32
C ASN A 113 6.42 28.36 -3.97
N GLY A 114 6.74 28.53 -2.71
CA GLY A 114 8.12 28.70 -2.25
C GLY A 114 9.03 27.48 -2.46
N LEU A 115 8.45 26.33 -2.77
CA LEU A 115 9.15 25.05 -3.01
C LEU A 115 8.62 24.42 -4.31
N PRO A 116 9.19 24.79 -5.48
CA PRO A 116 8.67 24.36 -6.77
C PRO A 116 8.93 22.87 -7.04
N ILE A 117 7.97 22.24 -7.73
CA ILE A 117 8.14 20.94 -8.35
C ILE A 117 9.22 21.06 -9.42
N ARG A 118 10.24 20.23 -9.38
CA ARG A 118 11.37 20.26 -10.32
C ARG A 118 11.39 19.08 -11.27
N PHE A 119 10.88 17.93 -10.83
CA PHE A 119 10.92 16.70 -11.62
C PHE A 119 9.56 15.99 -11.63
N VAL A 120 9.31 15.26 -12.69
CA VAL A 120 8.10 14.45 -12.87
C VAL A 120 8.49 13.07 -13.37
N MET A 121 8.02 12.03 -12.67
CA MET A 121 8.20 10.64 -13.09
C MET A 121 6.90 10.15 -13.74
N MET A 122 6.99 9.52 -14.91
CA MET A 122 5.82 9.14 -15.71
C MET A 122 5.85 7.65 -16.02
N LYS A 123 4.70 6.99 -15.83
CA LYS A 123 4.54 5.60 -16.29
C LYS A 123 4.61 5.55 -17.81
N ALA A 124 5.49 4.71 -18.36
CA ALA A 124 5.52 4.43 -19.78
C ALA A 124 4.94 3.06 -20.09
N THR A 125 5.36 2.03 -19.36
CA THR A 125 5.02 0.66 -19.65
C THR A 125 4.78 -0.18 -18.41
N GLU A 126 4.06 -1.31 -18.58
CA GLU A 126 3.93 -2.35 -17.56
C GLU A 126 4.04 -3.73 -18.24
N GLY A 127 4.77 -4.64 -17.64
CA GLY A 127 4.98 -5.96 -18.19
C GLY A 127 5.54 -5.93 -19.63
N SER A 128 5.21 -6.92 -20.44
CA SER A 128 5.78 -7.03 -21.78
C SER A 128 4.95 -6.38 -22.89
N THR A 129 3.77 -5.81 -22.59
CA THR A 129 2.83 -5.37 -23.63
C THR A 129 2.03 -4.11 -23.32
N PHE A 130 1.85 -3.76 -22.04
CA PHE A 130 1.03 -2.59 -21.69
C PHE A 130 1.83 -1.31 -21.83
N THR A 131 1.29 -0.36 -22.59
CA THR A 131 1.80 1.02 -22.69
C THR A 131 0.79 1.96 -22.04
N ASP A 132 1.28 2.88 -21.21
CA ASP A 132 0.43 3.89 -20.56
C ASP A 132 -0.10 4.88 -21.61
N SER A 133 -1.42 5.00 -21.73
CA SER A 133 -2.08 5.79 -22.76
C SER A 133 -1.80 7.29 -22.68
N SER A 134 -1.40 7.78 -21.50
CA SER A 134 -1.09 9.20 -21.28
C SER A 134 0.39 9.54 -21.42
N TYR A 135 1.25 8.52 -21.54
CA TYR A 135 2.70 8.70 -21.50
C TYR A 135 3.22 9.68 -22.54
N GLU A 136 2.91 9.47 -23.82
CA GLU A 136 3.36 10.29 -24.95
C GLU A 136 2.99 11.78 -24.78
N THR A 137 1.77 12.04 -24.30
CA THR A 137 1.31 13.40 -24.07
C THR A 137 2.00 13.99 -22.85
N ASN A 138 2.07 13.23 -21.75
CA ASN A 138 2.66 13.71 -20.51
C ASN A 138 4.15 14.03 -20.66
N ILE A 139 4.94 13.14 -21.27
CA ILE A 139 6.39 13.37 -21.43
C ILE A 139 6.68 14.60 -22.30
N ARG A 140 5.95 14.76 -23.39
CA ARG A 140 6.09 15.91 -24.30
C ARG A 140 5.72 17.22 -23.63
N GLU A 141 4.56 17.27 -22.98
CA GLU A 141 4.04 18.53 -22.42
C GLU A 141 4.76 18.91 -21.12
N ALA A 142 5.17 17.94 -20.28
CA ALA A 142 5.97 18.21 -19.09
C ALA A 142 7.36 18.77 -19.44
N ARG A 143 8.03 18.25 -20.49
CA ARG A 143 9.29 18.81 -20.98
C ARG A 143 9.12 20.24 -21.47
N LYS A 144 8.06 20.53 -22.26
CA LYS A 144 7.75 21.89 -22.71
C LYS A 144 7.49 22.85 -21.54
N ALA A 145 6.94 22.35 -20.45
CA ALA A 145 6.70 23.11 -19.23
C ALA A 145 7.97 23.30 -18.37
N GLY A 146 9.12 22.70 -18.76
CA GLY A 146 10.42 22.90 -18.13
C GLY A 146 10.74 21.93 -17.00
N PHE A 147 9.97 20.87 -16.81
CA PHE A 147 10.27 19.85 -15.81
C PHE A 147 11.41 18.91 -16.24
N VAL A 148 12.20 18.45 -15.28
CA VAL A 148 13.08 17.30 -15.49
C VAL A 148 12.19 16.05 -15.50
N CYS A 149 12.20 15.33 -16.62
CA CYS A 149 11.35 14.16 -16.79
C CYS A 149 12.07 12.87 -16.42
N GLY A 150 11.33 11.93 -15.86
CA GLY A 150 11.75 10.55 -15.66
C GLY A 150 10.68 9.60 -16.17
N THR A 151 11.10 8.44 -16.61
CA THR A 151 10.22 7.44 -17.20
C THR A 151 10.32 6.14 -16.43
N TYR A 152 9.19 5.57 -16.03
CA TYR A 152 9.20 4.31 -15.29
C TYR A 152 8.44 3.18 -15.97
N HIS A 153 8.96 1.98 -15.72
CA HIS A 153 8.38 0.69 -16.07
C HIS A 153 7.82 0.01 -14.82
N PHE A 154 6.57 -0.39 -14.84
CA PHE A 154 6.00 -1.22 -13.78
C PHE A 154 6.34 -2.69 -14.05
N TYR A 155 7.19 -3.26 -13.21
CA TYR A 155 7.74 -4.59 -13.40
C TYR A 155 6.75 -5.70 -13.06
N ASP A 156 6.51 -6.60 -14.00
CA ASP A 156 5.69 -7.79 -13.81
C ASP A 156 6.57 -9.05 -13.67
N PRO A 157 6.67 -9.65 -12.45
CA PRO A 157 7.51 -10.81 -12.21
C PRO A 157 6.99 -12.11 -12.83
N TRP A 158 5.90 -12.06 -13.59
CA TRP A 158 5.31 -13.21 -14.27
C TRP A 158 5.64 -13.24 -15.75
N THR A 159 6.28 -12.21 -16.28
CA THR A 159 6.67 -12.10 -17.69
C THR A 159 8.19 -12.04 -17.83
N SER A 160 8.69 -12.40 -19.04
CA SER A 160 10.14 -12.42 -19.31
C SER A 160 10.79 -11.06 -19.08
N PRO A 161 11.89 -10.96 -18.30
CA PRO A 161 12.59 -9.71 -18.06
C PRO A 161 13.15 -9.10 -19.36
N ASP A 162 13.62 -9.92 -20.31
CA ASP A 162 14.14 -9.44 -21.59
C ASP A 162 13.03 -8.81 -22.46
N LYS A 163 11.83 -9.44 -22.48
CA LYS A 163 10.68 -8.88 -23.19
C LYS A 163 10.20 -7.57 -22.59
N GLN A 164 10.20 -7.46 -21.26
CA GLN A 164 9.87 -6.23 -20.56
C GLN A 164 10.90 -5.13 -20.87
N ALA A 165 12.19 -5.45 -20.81
CA ALA A 165 13.25 -4.50 -21.12
C ALA A 165 13.13 -4.00 -22.57
N GLN A 166 12.90 -4.91 -23.52
CA GLN A 166 12.72 -4.53 -24.92
C GLN A 166 11.48 -3.66 -25.12
N HIS A 167 10.37 -4.00 -24.46
CA HIS A 167 9.14 -3.21 -24.52
C HIS A 167 9.35 -1.79 -23.97
N PHE A 168 10.00 -1.67 -22.82
CA PHE A 168 10.35 -0.37 -22.24
C PHE A 168 11.26 0.43 -23.16
N ILE A 169 12.36 -0.16 -23.65
CA ILE A 169 13.33 0.50 -24.54
C ILE A 169 12.65 1.01 -25.84
N ASN A 170 11.73 0.23 -26.39
CA ASN A 170 11.02 0.61 -27.62
C ASN A 170 9.97 1.72 -27.42
N THR A 171 9.48 1.88 -26.18
CA THR A 171 8.38 2.81 -25.85
C THR A 171 8.88 4.08 -25.15
N ALA A 172 9.88 3.96 -24.30
CA ALA A 172 10.33 5.06 -23.45
C ALA A 172 11.16 6.07 -24.26
N HIS A 173 10.70 7.31 -24.31
CA HIS A 173 11.42 8.43 -24.94
C HIS A 173 12.35 9.11 -23.93
N VAL A 174 13.40 8.40 -23.52
CA VAL A 174 14.42 8.93 -22.58
C VAL A 174 15.45 9.73 -23.34
N GLU A 175 15.58 11.00 -23.02
CA GLU A 175 16.45 11.96 -23.70
C GLU A 175 17.57 12.48 -22.77
N LYS A 176 18.58 13.09 -23.37
CA LYS A 176 19.64 13.81 -22.64
C LYS A 176 19.02 14.84 -21.70
N GLY A 177 19.41 14.75 -20.44
CA GLY A 177 18.86 15.63 -19.38
C GLY A 177 17.69 15.08 -18.59
N ASP A 178 17.08 13.98 -19.05
CA ASP A 178 16.08 13.26 -18.27
C ASP A 178 16.75 12.46 -17.13
N MET A 179 15.95 12.00 -16.17
CA MET A 179 16.39 11.07 -15.15
C MET A 179 16.73 9.71 -15.77
N ALA A 180 17.64 8.99 -15.13
CA ALA A 180 17.90 7.58 -15.47
C ALA A 180 16.60 6.79 -15.48
N PRO A 181 16.47 5.75 -16.33
CA PRO A 181 15.31 4.88 -16.38
C PRO A 181 14.93 4.35 -15.01
N ILE A 182 13.65 4.21 -14.75
CA ILE A 182 13.13 3.77 -13.45
C ILE A 182 12.41 2.45 -13.61
N VAL A 183 12.63 1.52 -12.66
CA VAL A 183 11.86 0.30 -12.54
C VAL A 183 11.09 0.29 -11.24
N ASP A 184 9.78 0.18 -11.33
CA ASP A 184 8.84 0.11 -10.23
C ASP A 184 8.56 -1.36 -9.90
N VAL A 185 8.97 -1.80 -8.69
CA VAL A 185 8.94 -3.20 -8.28
C VAL A 185 8.09 -3.36 -7.03
N GLU A 186 6.85 -3.81 -7.22
CA GLU A 186 5.87 -3.95 -6.13
C GLU A 186 5.33 -5.38 -5.97
N ARG A 187 5.56 -6.24 -6.97
CA ARG A 187 5.07 -7.63 -6.98
C ARG A 187 6.22 -8.60 -6.78
N SER A 188 6.08 -9.55 -5.83
CA SER A 188 7.16 -10.49 -5.47
C SER A 188 7.29 -11.69 -6.42
N GLY A 189 6.29 -11.96 -7.26
CA GLY A 189 6.28 -13.13 -8.10
C GLY A 189 6.23 -14.45 -7.30
N ARG A 190 6.87 -15.49 -7.85
CA ARG A 190 6.90 -16.85 -7.27
C ARG A 190 7.76 -16.94 -6.01
N SER A 191 8.91 -16.31 -6.04
CA SER A 191 9.82 -16.22 -4.89
C SER A 191 10.67 -14.97 -4.94
N SER A 192 11.22 -14.56 -3.79
CA SER A 192 12.19 -13.44 -3.77
C SER A 192 13.47 -13.76 -4.56
N GLY A 193 13.91 -15.01 -4.57
CA GLY A 193 15.11 -15.41 -5.32
C GLY A 193 14.91 -15.34 -6.83
N ASP A 194 13.76 -15.76 -7.34
CA ASP A 194 13.42 -15.64 -8.75
C ASP A 194 13.29 -14.17 -9.15
N LEU A 195 12.53 -13.39 -8.36
CA LEU A 195 12.40 -11.96 -8.57
C LEU A 195 13.77 -11.28 -8.67
N GLN A 196 14.67 -11.53 -7.71
CA GLN A 196 15.99 -10.91 -7.67
C GLN A 196 16.83 -11.26 -8.92
N ARG A 197 16.83 -12.53 -9.31
CA ARG A 197 17.58 -12.99 -10.50
C ARG A 197 17.04 -12.34 -11.78
N GLU A 198 15.73 -12.37 -11.97
CA GLU A 198 15.09 -11.86 -13.18
C GLU A 198 15.11 -10.33 -13.26
N LEU A 199 14.93 -9.65 -12.13
CA LEU A 199 15.06 -8.20 -12.04
C LEU A 199 16.46 -7.73 -12.41
N LEU A 200 17.51 -8.47 -11.99
CA LEU A 200 18.89 -8.14 -12.38
C LEU A 200 19.13 -8.28 -13.89
N VAL A 201 18.48 -9.22 -14.56
CA VAL A 201 18.51 -9.32 -16.03
C VAL A 201 17.92 -8.07 -16.66
N PHE A 202 16.72 -7.66 -16.19
CA PHE A 202 16.06 -6.44 -16.66
C PHE A 202 16.90 -5.19 -16.44
N LEU A 203 17.42 -4.99 -15.22
CA LEU A 203 18.25 -3.83 -14.86
C LEU A 203 19.51 -3.74 -15.72
N LYS A 204 20.21 -4.88 -15.94
CA LYS A 204 21.41 -4.92 -16.79
C LYS A 204 21.11 -4.63 -18.26
N ALA A 205 19.94 -5.06 -18.75
CA ALA A 205 19.53 -4.73 -20.13
C ALA A 205 19.33 -3.21 -20.29
N LEU A 206 18.68 -2.55 -19.33
CA LEU A 206 18.53 -1.10 -19.35
C LEU A 206 19.86 -0.37 -19.15
N GLU A 207 20.70 -0.82 -18.20
CA GLU A 207 22.04 -0.24 -17.96
C GLU A 207 22.89 -0.30 -19.23
N LYS A 208 22.87 -1.43 -19.94
CA LYS A 208 23.57 -1.60 -21.22
C LYS A 208 23.05 -0.65 -22.30
N HIS A 209 21.75 -0.45 -22.38
CA HIS A 209 21.14 0.38 -23.44
C HIS A 209 21.32 1.88 -23.18
N TYR A 210 21.09 2.34 -21.95
CA TYR A 210 21.13 3.77 -21.61
C TYR A 210 22.49 4.25 -21.08
N GLY A 211 23.43 3.35 -20.79
CA GLY A 211 24.75 3.68 -20.27
C GLY A 211 24.77 4.19 -18.82
N VAL A 212 23.65 4.10 -18.11
CA VAL A 212 23.49 4.53 -16.72
C VAL A 212 22.74 3.48 -15.92
N LYS A 213 22.98 3.43 -14.62
CA LYS A 213 22.26 2.52 -13.74
C LYS A 213 20.80 2.98 -13.57
N PRO A 214 19.83 2.11 -13.84
CA PRO A 214 18.41 2.40 -13.56
C PRO A 214 18.16 2.68 -12.07
N ILE A 215 17.15 3.48 -11.78
CA ILE A 215 16.65 3.73 -10.43
C ILE A 215 15.63 2.65 -10.09
N ILE A 216 15.78 2.01 -8.93
CA ILE A 216 14.81 1.02 -8.44
C ILE A 216 13.81 1.71 -7.51
N TYR A 217 12.52 1.68 -7.85
CA TYR A 217 11.46 2.07 -6.93
C TYR A 217 10.86 0.84 -6.26
N ALA A 218 10.65 0.94 -4.95
CA ALA A 218 9.84 0.00 -4.16
C ALA A 218 9.46 0.60 -2.81
N SER A 219 8.43 0.08 -2.17
CA SER A 219 8.14 0.44 -0.78
C SER A 219 9.27 -0.03 0.16
N ALA A 220 9.48 0.69 1.27
CA ALA A 220 10.50 0.34 2.28
C ALA A 220 10.33 -1.10 2.79
N LYS A 221 9.09 -1.54 2.99
CA LYS A 221 8.75 -2.90 3.41
C LYS A 221 9.09 -3.93 2.33
N PHE A 222 8.75 -3.65 1.06
CA PHE A 222 9.03 -4.54 -0.06
C PHE A 222 10.54 -4.69 -0.27
N ARG A 223 11.28 -3.57 -0.29
CA ARG A 223 12.75 -3.58 -0.37
C ARG A 223 13.38 -4.47 0.70
N LYS A 224 13.01 -4.27 1.96
CA LYS A 224 13.52 -5.05 3.09
C LYS A 224 13.23 -6.55 2.93
N ARG A 225 12.06 -6.91 2.41
CA ARG A 225 11.59 -8.30 2.33
C ARG A 225 12.12 -9.03 1.10
N HIS A 226 12.15 -8.37 -0.04
CA HIS A 226 12.36 -9.00 -1.34
C HIS A 226 13.60 -8.55 -2.09
N LEU A 227 14.14 -7.34 -1.81
CA LEU A 227 15.28 -6.75 -2.50
C LEU A 227 16.45 -6.45 -1.55
N ASN A 228 16.66 -7.31 -0.56
CA ASN A 228 17.72 -7.16 0.44
C ASN A 228 19.09 -7.69 -0.02
N ASN A 229 19.20 -8.26 -1.22
CA ASN A 229 20.42 -8.76 -1.80
C ASN A 229 21.40 -7.61 -2.08
N THR A 230 22.71 -7.84 -1.82
CA THR A 230 23.79 -6.87 -2.06
C THR A 230 23.97 -6.52 -3.53
N ALA A 231 23.52 -7.37 -4.46
CA ALA A 231 23.54 -7.10 -5.89
C ALA A 231 22.80 -5.81 -6.29
N PHE A 232 21.83 -5.37 -5.46
CA PHE A 232 21.10 -4.13 -5.68
C PHE A 232 21.72 -2.91 -4.99
N ASP A 233 22.73 -3.07 -4.13
CA ASP A 233 23.33 -1.96 -3.38
C ASP A 233 24.04 -0.92 -4.25
N GLY A 234 24.40 -1.32 -5.46
CA GLY A 234 24.99 -0.42 -6.44
C GLY A 234 24.01 0.39 -7.27
N TYR A 235 22.71 0.17 -7.16
CA TYR A 235 21.65 0.91 -7.87
C TYR A 235 21.08 2.02 -7.02
N PRO A 236 20.76 3.21 -7.60
CA PRO A 236 20.02 4.24 -6.89
C PRO A 236 18.64 3.73 -6.51
N PHE A 237 18.15 4.11 -5.33
CA PHE A 237 16.86 3.63 -4.82
C PHE A 237 15.89 4.77 -4.54
N TRP A 238 14.69 4.68 -5.11
CA TRP A 238 13.55 5.52 -4.81
C TRP A 238 12.59 4.74 -3.89
N VAL A 239 12.45 5.18 -2.65
CA VAL A 239 11.69 4.46 -1.63
C VAL A 239 10.31 5.08 -1.42
N ALA A 240 9.25 4.28 -1.47
CA ALA A 240 7.95 4.69 -0.99
C ALA A 240 7.79 4.33 0.51
N HIS A 241 7.46 5.33 1.31
CA HIS A 241 7.16 5.14 2.72
C HIS A 241 6.26 6.26 3.24
N TYR A 242 4.98 6.00 3.29
CA TYR A 242 3.96 6.97 3.70
C TYR A 242 3.78 7.01 5.21
N TYR A 243 3.27 8.13 5.71
CA TYR A 243 2.94 8.31 7.13
C TYR A 243 4.11 8.13 8.10
N VAL A 244 5.29 8.53 7.67
CA VAL A 244 6.51 8.56 8.49
C VAL A 244 7.20 9.91 8.39
N VAL A 245 8.00 10.26 9.39
CA VAL A 245 8.79 11.51 9.36
C VAL A 245 9.98 11.39 8.42
N ARG A 246 10.56 10.19 8.33
CA ARG A 246 11.64 9.81 7.41
C ARG A 246 11.53 8.34 7.06
N PRO A 247 12.07 7.90 5.90
CA PRO A 247 12.08 6.49 5.54
C PRO A 247 12.82 5.63 6.57
N GLU A 248 12.13 4.61 7.06
CA GLU A 248 12.69 3.63 8.01
C GLU A 248 13.39 2.51 7.19
N THR A 249 14.59 2.78 6.73
CA THR A 249 15.40 1.82 5.96
C THR A 249 16.86 1.89 6.38
N SER A 250 17.51 0.72 6.51
CA SER A 250 18.94 0.60 6.81
C SER A 250 19.83 0.81 5.58
N LYS A 251 19.25 0.77 4.37
CA LYS A 251 20.00 0.92 3.12
C LYS A 251 19.85 2.33 2.55
N PRO A 252 20.86 2.85 1.81
CA PRO A 252 20.79 4.15 1.18
C PRO A 252 19.61 4.28 0.22
N TRP A 253 19.11 5.51 0.09
CA TRP A 253 18.08 5.88 -0.88
C TRP A 253 18.37 7.29 -1.41
N VAL A 254 17.93 7.58 -2.63
CA VAL A 254 18.13 8.87 -3.31
C VAL A 254 16.85 9.67 -3.45
N MET A 255 15.70 9.01 -3.54
CA MET A 255 14.38 9.65 -3.59
C MET A 255 13.42 8.98 -2.63
N TRP A 256 12.44 9.74 -2.15
CA TRP A 256 11.40 9.27 -1.25
C TRP A 256 10.03 9.79 -1.69
N GLN A 257 9.14 8.86 -2.03
CA GLN A 257 7.72 9.11 -2.20
C GLN A 257 7.08 9.07 -0.82
N PHE A 258 6.65 10.21 -0.31
CA PHE A 258 6.23 10.34 1.08
C PHE A 258 4.71 10.43 1.26
N THR A 259 3.98 10.69 0.19
CA THR A 259 2.51 10.76 0.20
C THR A 259 1.93 10.45 -1.18
N ASP A 260 0.73 9.92 -1.18
CA ASP A 260 -0.14 9.67 -2.32
C ASP A 260 -1.38 10.61 -2.33
N HIS A 261 -1.36 11.67 -1.51
CA HIS A 261 -2.53 12.53 -1.27
C HIS A 261 -2.22 14.01 -1.49
N SER A 262 -1.24 14.35 -2.31
CA SER A 262 -1.01 15.76 -2.66
C SER A 262 -2.03 16.27 -3.67
N SER A 263 -2.33 17.55 -3.61
CA SER A 263 -3.19 18.26 -4.56
C SER A 263 -2.35 19.28 -5.33
N VAL A 264 -2.19 19.05 -6.62
CA VAL A 264 -1.39 19.91 -7.50
C VAL A 264 -2.33 20.55 -8.51
N GLU A 265 -2.27 21.89 -8.62
CA GLU A 265 -3.09 22.58 -9.61
C GLU A 265 -2.71 22.16 -11.03
N GLY A 266 -3.72 21.89 -11.85
CA GLY A 266 -3.55 21.33 -13.18
C GLY A 266 -3.67 19.82 -13.25
N ILE A 267 -3.76 19.12 -12.09
CA ILE A 267 -3.99 17.68 -11.98
C ILE A 267 -5.33 17.44 -11.28
N ASN A 268 -6.17 16.57 -11.85
CA ASN A 268 -7.42 16.16 -11.22
C ASN A 268 -7.18 15.05 -10.21
N GLY A 269 -7.68 15.24 -8.97
CA GLY A 269 -7.53 14.27 -7.89
C GLY A 269 -6.20 14.37 -7.16
N TYR A 270 -5.80 13.26 -6.54
CA TYR A 270 -4.56 13.19 -5.77
C TYR A 270 -3.40 12.72 -6.63
N THR A 271 -2.20 13.14 -6.21
CA THR A 271 -0.94 12.84 -6.89
C THR A 271 0.10 12.44 -5.85
N ASP A 272 0.94 11.49 -6.22
CA ASP A 272 2.10 11.11 -5.45
C ASP A 272 3.12 12.24 -5.40
N PHE A 273 3.70 12.49 -4.22
CA PHE A 273 4.67 13.56 -4.04
C PHE A 273 6.00 13.03 -3.47
N ASN A 274 7.06 13.56 -4.04
CA ASN A 274 8.40 13.04 -3.89
C ASN A 274 9.40 14.09 -3.44
N VAL A 275 10.42 13.65 -2.71
CA VAL A 275 11.62 14.45 -2.44
C VAL A 275 12.86 13.74 -2.95
N PHE A 276 13.82 14.52 -3.42
CA PHE A 276 15.17 14.04 -3.72
C PHE A 276 16.09 14.32 -2.53
N ARG A 277 16.95 13.35 -2.21
CA ARG A 277 17.95 13.44 -1.14
C ARG A 277 19.33 13.63 -1.73
N GLY A 278 19.89 14.81 -1.58
CA GLY A 278 21.24 15.11 -2.01
C GLY A 278 21.40 16.56 -2.45
N SER A 279 22.57 16.89 -2.95
CA SER A 279 22.87 18.17 -3.55
C SER A 279 22.36 18.26 -5.00
N GLU A 280 22.45 19.44 -5.58
CA GLU A 280 22.17 19.63 -7.02
C GLU A 280 23.11 18.77 -7.91
N ALA A 281 24.36 18.62 -7.50
CA ALA A 281 25.31 17.76 -8.21
C ALA A 281 24.89 16.29 -8.16
N ASP A 282 24.39 15.82 -7.00
CA ASP A 282 23.86 14.45 -6.86
C ASP A 282 22.62 14.24 -7.74
N PHE A 283 21.71 15.23 -7.78
CA PHE A 283 20.54 15.18 -8.66
C PHE A 283 20.95 15.07 -10.14
N ASN A 284 21.88 15.92 -10.57
CA ASN A 284 22.37 15.93 -11.94
C ASN A 284 23.18 14.65 -12.30
N SER A 285 23.76 13.97 -11.31
CA SER A 285 24.46 12.70 -11.51
C SER A 285 23.54 11.53 -11.90
N LEU A 286 22.25 11.62 -11.57
CA LEU A 286 21.23 10.64 -11.94
C LEU A 286 20.59 10.90 -13.30
N ARG A 287 21.05 11.93 -14.03
CA ARG A 287 20.48 12.29 -15.34
C ARG A 287 21.25 11.68 -16.49
N ILE A 288 20.55 11.44 -17.57
CA ILE A 288 21.15 11.03 -18.86
C ILE A 288 22.07 12.16 -19.39
N LYS A 289 23.27 11.81 -19.78
CA LYS A 289 24.32 12.72 -20.24
C LYS A 289 24.32 12.94 -21.74
#